data_30118f5debe8e8d6a44d353a08d90d17
#
_entry.id   30118f5debe8e8d6a44d353a08d90d17
#
_cell.length_a   1.000
_cell.length_b   1.000
_cell.length_c   1.000
_cell.angle_alpha   90.00
_cell.angle_beta   90.00
_cell.angle_gamma   90.00
#
_symmetry.space_group_name_H-M   'P 1'
#
loop_
_entity.id
_entity.type
_entity.pdbx_description
1 polymer ?
#
loop_
_entity_poly.entity_id
_entity_poly.type
_entity_poly.pdbx_seq_one_letter_code
_entity_poly.pdbx_strand_id
1 'polypeptide(L)'
;YGEKVISYKRYSFKRKEEGFSQKELLRIVNGLDADFTLTNMEECRDLFDEVSRTSWAGDWISQFSGYEDYRKRGIGTALKYKGELVAGASSYAVYSGGIEIQIDTREDFRNQGLGKICGAALILRCLEQGRYPSWDADNEISAHLACSLGYEQDREYTVYRIQQSYQEDADNRWKEERQR
;
A
#
# COMPACT_ATOMS: atom_id res chain seq x y z
N TYR A 1 -11.11 -25.08 -22.84
CA TYR A 1 -10.67 -23.88 -22.12
C TYR A 1 -11.21 -24.02 -20.72
N GLY A 2 -10.34 -24.28 -19.74
CA GLY A 2 -10.72 -24.41 -18.33
C GLY A 2 -10.34 -23.14 -17.58
N GLU A 3 -11.33 -22.48 -16.99
CA GLU A 3 -11.07 -21.40 -16.04
C GLU A 3 -10.52 -22.03 -14.77
N LYS A 4 -9.35 -21.57 -14.32
CA LYS A 4 -8.78 -21.97 -13.03
C LYS A 4 -9.24 -20.96 -11.98
N VAL A 5 -10.02 -21.44 -11.02
CA VAL A 5 -10.41 -20.65 -9.85
C VAL A 5 -9.38 -20.86 -8.75
N ILE A 6 -8.77 -19.77 -8.29
CA ILE A 6 -7.86 -19.78 -7.14
C ILE A 6 -8.57 -19.10 -5.98
N SER A 7 -8.58 -19.76 -4.82
CA SER A 7 -9.09 -19.17 -3.58
C SER A 7 -7.93 -18.75 -2.68
N TYR A 8 -8.08 -17.63 -2.00
CA TYR A 8 -7.13 -17.14 -0.98
C TYR A 8 -7.88 -16.43 0.13
N LYS A 9 -7.23 -16.34 1.29
CA LYS A 9 -7.79 -15.70 2.47
C LYS A 9 -7.44 -14.24 2.50
N ARG A 10 -8.39 -13.43 2.96
CA ARG A 10 -8.22 -12.02 3.31
C ARG A 10 -8.73 -11.76 4.71
N TYR A 11 -8.33 -10.65 5.28
CA TYR A 11 -8.62 -10.27 6.66
C TYR A 11 -9.24 -8.88 6.67
N SER A 12 -10.50 -8.78 7.13
CA SER A 12 -11.18 -7.51 7.31
C SER A 12 -10.94 -6.95 8.71
N PHE A 13 -11.11 -5.63 8.85
CA PHE A 13 -10.95 -4.91 10.10
C PHE A 13 -12.21 -4.13 10.44
N LYS A 14 -12.52 -4.06 11.74
CA LYS A 14 -13.64 -3.27 12.24
C LYS A 14 -13.35 -1.78 12.00
N ARG A 15 -14.41 -1.04 11.69
CA ARG A 15 -14.31 0.41 11.71
C ARG A 15 -14.10 0.88 13.15
N LYS A 16 -13.03 1.60 13.38
CA LYS A 16 -12.65 2.07 14.72
C LYS A 16 -13.38 3.38 15.03
N GLU A 17 -14.48 3.34 15.76
CA GLU A 17 -15.28 4.52 16.12
C GLU A 17 -14.54 5.45 17.07
N GLU A 18 -13.74 4.90 17.99
CA GLU A 18 -12.93 5.66 18.96
C GLU A 18 -11.69 6.33 18.32
N GLY A 19 -11.44 6.04 17.04
CA GLY A 19 -10.27 6.55 16.32
C GLY A 19 -8.97 5.84 16.69
N PHE A 20 -7.86 6.36 16.17
CA PHE A 20 -6.51 5.85 16.39
C PHE A 20 -5.78 6.71 17.44
N SER A 21 -4.88 6.10 18.20
CA SER A 21 -4.01 6.81 19.14
C SER A 21 -2.95 7.61 18.39
N GLN A 22 -3.18 8.90 18.19
CA GLN A 22 -2.21 9.79 17.53
C GLN A 22 -0.86 9.78 18.25
N LYS A 23 -0.86 9.68 19.58
CA LYS A 23 0.37 9.60 20.40
C LYS A 23 1.23 8.40 20.01
N GLU A 24 0.61 7.21 19.86
CA GLU A 24 1.33 5.99 19.47
C GLU A 24 1.80 6.04 18.02
N LEU A 25 0.98 6.57 17.10
CA LEU A 25 1.36 6.74 15.71
C LEU A 25 2.54 7.73 15.58
N LEU A 26 2.51 8.85 16.27
CA LEU A 26 3.62 9.81 16.32
C LEU A 26 4.90 9.17 16.89
N ARG A 27 4.79 8.35 17.94
CA ARG A 27 5.93 7.62 18.50
C ARG A 27 6.57 6.69 17.46
N ILE A 28 5.75 6.01 16.65
CA ILE A 28 6.24 5.13 15.57
C ILE A 28 6.98 5.97 14.52
N VAL A 29 6.38 7.05 14.03
CA VAL A 29 6.99 7.92 13.00
C VAL A 29 8.29 8.57 13.51
N ASN A 30 8.31 9.05 14.75
CA ASN A 30 9.49 9.66 15.37
C ASN A 30 10.62 8.67 15.65
N GLY A 31 10.35 7.36 15.57
CA GLY A 31 11.37 6.31 15.64
C GLY A 31 12.12 6.07 14.32
N LEU A 32 11.81 6.83 13.27
CA LEU A 32 12.51 6.75 11.99
C LEU A 32 13.97 7.17 12.14
N ASP A 33 14.88 6.34 11.63
CA ASP A 33 16.31 6.68 11.59
C ASP A 33 16.57 7.87 10.66
N ALA A 34 17.56 8.70 11.03
CA ALA A 34 17.92 9.93 10.32
C ALA A 34 18.44 9.70 8.88
N ASP A 35 18.87 8.49 8.55
CA ASP A 35 19.30 8.11 7.19
C ASP A 35 18.13 8.01 6.19
N PHE A 36 16.89 7.98 6.69
CA PHE A 36 15.70 7.92 5.87
C PHE A 36 15.03 9.28 5.72
N THR A 37 14.43 9.50 4.56
CA THR A 37 13.59 10.68 4.29
C THR A 37 12.16 10.24 4.04
N LEU A 38 11.22 10.75 4.84
CA LEU A 38 9.78 10.57 4.64
C LEU A 38 9.21 11.74 3.84
N THR A 39 8.50 11.46 2.75
CA THR A 39 7.95 12.48 1.84
C THR A 39 6.49 12.19 1.55
N ASN A 40 5.67 13.25 1.47
CA ASN A 40 4.27 13.19 1.07
C ASN A 40 4.16 13.12 -0.46
N MET A 41 3.50 12.09 -0.97
CA MET A 41 3.46 11.83 -2.42
C MET A 41 2.62 12.84 -3.19
N GLU A 42 1.50 13.30 -2.65
CA GLU A 42 0.62 14.27 -3.31
C GLU A 42 1.22 15.66 -3.41
N GLU A 43 2.29 15.93 -2.68
CA GLU A 43 3.02 17.21 -2.69
C GLU A 43 4.26 17.19 -3.60
N CYS A 44 4.63 16.01 -4.13
CA CYS A 44 5.88 15.83 -4.87
C CYS A 44 5.66 15.09 -6.20
N ARG A 45 5.61 15.83 -7.31
CA ARG A 45 5.46 15.25 -8.65
C ARG A 45 6.59 14.28 -9.00
N ASP A 46 7.83 14.65 -8.70
CA ASP A 46 8.99 13.81 -9.03
C ASP A 46 8.92 12.44 -8.32
N LEU A 47 8.41 12.42 -7.08
CA LEU A 47 8.19 11.19 -6.34
C LEU A 47 7.05 10.36 -6.96
N PHE A 48 5.95 10.99 -7.36
CA PHE A 48 4.87 10.30 -8.06
C PHE A 48 5.37 9.67 -9.38
N ASP A 49 6.15 10.41 -10.16
CA ASP A 49 6.73 9.93 -11.42
C ASP A 49 7.76 8.80 -11.18
N GLU A 50 8.50 8.83 -10.07
CA GLU A 50 9.38 7.74 -9.65
C GLU A 50 8.59 6.48 -9.27
N VAL A 51 7.53 6.62 -8.47
CA VAL A 51 6.62 5.52 -8.11
C VAL A 51 6.01 4.89 -9.36
N SER A 52 5.58 5.68 -10.34
CA SER A 52 4.98 5.19 -11.58
C SER A 52 5.92 4.30 -12.42
N ARG A 53 7.22 4.47 -12.25
CA ARG A 53 8.27 3.66 -12.91
C ARG A 53 8.80 2.52 -12.06
N THR A 54 8.36 2.44 -10.79
CA THR A 54 8.82 1.45 -9.82
C THR A 54 7.86 0.26 -9.77
N SER A 55 8.27 -0.88 -10.31
CA SER A 55 7.40 -2.04 -10.51
C SER A 55 6.74 -2.58 -9.24
N TRP A 56 7.42 -2.54 -8.10
CA TRP A 56 6.89 -3.05 -6.83
C TRP A 56 6.00 -2.03 -6.09
N ALA A 57 5.94 -0.77 -6.53
CA ALA A 57 5.16 0.32 -5.93
C ALA A 57 3.99 0.80 -6.81
N GLY A 58 3.81 0.21 -8.00
CA GLY A 58 2.83 0.68 -8.98
C GLY A 58 1.39 0.69 -8.47
N ASP A 59 1.03 -0.23 -7.59
CA ASP A 59 -0.32 -0.31 -7.02
C ASP A 59 -0.68 0.89 -6.15
N TRP A 60 0.29 1.64 -5.62
CA TRP A 60 0.03 2.83 -4.81
C TRP A 60 -0.74 3.92 -5.55
N ILE A 61 -0.61 3.94 -6.87
CA ILE A 61 -1.18 4.98 -7.73
C ILE A 61 -2.02 4.42 -8.88
N SER A 62 -2.22 3.10 -8.96
CA SER A 62 -2.85 2.40 -10.08
C SER A 62 -4.30 2.84 -10.36
N GLN A 63 -5.00 3.40 -9.35
CA GLN A 63 -6.39 3.86 -9.47
C GLN A 63 -6.51 5.35 -9.80
N PHE A 64 -5.41 6.00 -10.17
CA PHE A 64 -5.37 7.41 -10.51
C PHE A 64 -4.97 7.61 -11.97
N SER A 65 -5.60 8.58 -12.63
CA SER A 65 -5.34 8.88 -14.04
C SER A 65 -4.02 9.63 -14.28
N GLY A 66 -3.33 10.04 -13.22
CA GLY A 66 -2.04 10.73 -13.23
C GLY A 66 -1.84 11.60 -12.01
N TYR A 67 -0.72 12.35 -11.98
CA TYR A 67 -0.35 13.14 -10.81
C TYR A 67 -1.40 14.17 -10.39
N GLU A 68 -2.02 14.88 -11.33
CA GLU A 68 -3.03 15.90 -10.99
C GLU A 68 -4.28 15.29 -10.32
N ASP A 69 -4.67 14.09 -10.74
CA ASP A 69 -5.74 13.34 -10.10
C ASP A 69 -5.32 12.85 -8.71
N TYR A 70 -4.09 12.32 -8.59
CA TYR A 70 -3.53 11.91 -7.30
C TYR A 70 -3.40 13.08 -6.32
N ARG A 71 -2.82 14.20 -6.75
CA ARG A 71 -2.69 15.42 -5.95
C ARG A 71 -4.02 15.94 -5.42
N LYS A 72 -5.09 15.80 -6.20
CA LYS A 72 -6.43 16.28 -5.85
C LYS A 72 -7.14 15.39 -4.82
N ARG A 73 -7.04 14.08 -4.93
CA ARG A 73 -7.84 13.14 -4.14
C ARG A 73 -7.04 12.04 -3.46
N GLY A 74 -5.83 11.76 -3.90
CA GLY A 74 -4.93 10.80 -3.29
C GLY A 74 -4.28 11.32 -2.03
N ILE A 75 -3.65 10.43 -1.29
CA ILE A 75 -2.83 10.71 -0.12
C ILE A 75 -1.83 9.57 0.04
N GLY A 76 -0.57 9.89 0.32
CA GLY A 76 0.45 8.86 0.47
C GLY A 76 1.73 9.38 1.10
N THR A 77 2.50 8.44 1.64
CA THR A 77 3.82 8.67 2.22
C THR A 77 4.80 7.69 1.64
N ALA A 78 5.99 8.14 1.31
CA ALA A 78 7.06 7.28 0.84
C ALA A 78 8.36 7.54 1.58
N LEU A 79 9.12 6.48 1.81
CA LEU A 79 10.43 6.51 2.44
C LEU A 79 11.52 6.31 1.41
N LYS A 80 12.53 7.16 1.48
CA LYS A 80 13.79 7.02 0.76
C LYS A 80 14.94 6.77 1.72
N TYR A 81 15.84 5.88 1.35
CA TYR A 81 17.14 5.67 1.97
C TYR A 81 18.23 6.07 0.99
N LYS A 82 19.06 7.03 1.36
CA LYS A 82 20.12 7.56 0.47
C LYS A 82 19.61 7.96 -0.92
N GLY A 83 18.41 8.50 -0.99
CA GLY A 83 17.78 8.94 -2.24
C GLY A 83 17.00 7.87 -3.01
N GLU A 84 17.08 6.59 -2.65
CA GLU A 84 16.35 5.50 -3.28
C GLU A 84 15.02 5.20 -2.58
N LEU A 85 13.96 4.96 -3.34
CA LEU A 85 12.65 4.55 -2.81
C LEU A 85 12.74 3.15 -2.21
N VAL A 86 12.35 3.00 -0.93
CA VAL A 86 12.48 1.74 -0.19
C VAL A 86 11.19 1.25 0.44
N ALA A 87 10.26 2.12 0.78
CA ALA A 87 8.94 1.76 1.33
C ALA A 87 7.94 2.88 1.10
N GLY A 88 6.65 2.57 1.24
CA GLY A 88 5.61 3.60 1.23
C GLY A 88 4.23 3.03 1.54
N ALA A 89 3.31 3.96 1.77
CA ALA A 89 1.89 3.71 1.99
C ALA A 89 1.08 4.74 1.22
N SER A 90 0.02 4.32 0.55
CA SER A 90 -0.79 5.19 -0.29
C SER A 90 -2.27 4.79 -0.27
N SER A 91 -3.12 5.70 -0.71
CA SER A 91 -4.52 5.44 -0.99
C SER A 91 -4.66 4.63 -2.29
N TYR A 92 -4.77 3.30 -2.19
CA TYR A 92 -5.11 2.45 -3.33
C TYR A 92 -6.44 2.86 -3.95
N ALA A 93 -7.46 3.04 -3.13
CA ALA A 93 -8.76 3.57 -3.54
C ALA A 93 -9.19 4.71 -2.63
N VAL A 94 -9.98 5.64 -3.20
CA VAL A 94 -10.55 6.78 -2.48
C VAL A 94 -12.06 6.73 -2.60
N TYR A 95 -12.76 6.87 -1.48
CA TYR A 95 -14.21 6.90 -1.40
C TYR A 95 -14.69 8.06 -0.52
N SER A 96 -16.01 8.27 -0.45
CA SER A 96 -16.55 9.34 0.40
C SER A 96 -16.23 9.09 1.88
N GLY A 97 -15.38 9.97 2.43
CA GLY A 97 -14.98 9.94 3.85
C GLY A 97 -13.81 9.02 4.18
N GLY A 98 -13.12 8.41 3.19
CA GLY A 98 -11.97 7.56 3.48
C GLY A 98 -11.14 7.11 2.30
N ILE A 99 -10.20 6.24 2.61
CA ILE A 99 -9.32 5.59 1.64
C ILE A 99 -9.18 4.11 1.96
N GLU A 100 -8.77 3.32 0.98
CA GLU A 100 -8.23 1.98 1.15
C GLU A 100 -6.70 2.07 1.09
N ILE A 101 -6.01 1.51 2.08
CA ILE A 101 -4.54 1.60 2.18
C ILE A 101 -3.87 0.50 1.36
N GLN A 102 -2.82 0.87 0.61
CA GLN A 102 -1.81 -0.03 0.07
C GLN A 102 -0.46 0.30 0.70
N ILE A 103 0.27 -0.72 1.16
CA ILE A 103 1.61 -0.58 1.73
C ILE A 103 2.55 -1.61 1.14
N ASP A 104 3.72 -1.18 0.71
CA ASP A 104 4.78 -2.06 0.24
C ASP A 104 6.15 -1.60 0.75
N THR A 105 7.05 -2.58 0.88
CA THR A 105 8.45 -2.36 1.22
C THR A 105 9.32 -3.16 0.26
N ARG A 106 10.32 -2.52 -0.31
CA ARG A 106 11.32 -3.16 -1.18
C ARG A 106 11.93 -4.37 -0.47
N GLU A 107 12.13 -5.44 -1.19
CA GLU A 107 12.44 -6.75 -0.60
C GLU A 107 13.65 -6.74 0.34
N ASP A 108 14.72 -6.07 -0.04
CA ASP A 108 15.98 -5.95 0.72
C ASP A 108 15.85 -5.03 1.97
N PHE A 109 14.73 -4.30 2.10
CA PHE A 109 14.42 -3.44 3.26
C PHE A 109 13.27 -3.98 4.13
N ARG A 110 12.78 -5.20 3.87
CA ARG A 110 11.75 -5.84 4.70
C ARG A 110 12.26 -6.15 6.10
N ASN A 111 11.33 -6.39 7.03
CA ASN A 111 11.59 -6.73 8.43
C ASN A 111 12.35 -5.65 9.26
N GLN A 112 12.42 -4.41 8.76
CA GLN A 112 13.04 -3.27 9.45
C GLN A 112 11.99 -2.29 10.01
N GLY A 113 10.69 -2.63 9.97
CA GLY A 113 9.62 -1.79 10.48
C GLY A 113 9.22 -0.63 9.56
N LEU A 114 9.79 -0.49 8.36
CA LEU A 114 9.55 0.66 7.48
C LEU A 114 8.09 0.75 7.01
N GLY A 115 7.45 -0.36 6.69
CA GLY A 115 6.02 -0.38 6.35
C GLY A 115 5.14 0.11 7.50
N LYS A 116 5.52 -0.18 8.76
CA LYS A 116 4.83 0.32 9.94
C LYS A 116 4.95 1.85 10.08
N ILE A 117 6.11 2.39 9.80
CA ILE A 117 6.36 3.84 9.82
C ILE A 117 5.55 4.54 8.73
N CYS A 118 5.56 4.02 7.49
CA CYS A 118 4.75 4.56 6.40
C CYS A 118 3.26 4.49 6.71
N GLY A 119 2.77 3.36 7.23
CA GLY A 119 1.37 3.20 7.63
C GLY A 119 0.97 4.17 8.74
N ALA A 120 1.80 4.34 9.77
CA ALA A 120 1.54 5.28 10.85
C ALA A 120 1.48 6.73 10.33
N ALA A 121 2.41 7.13 9.48
CA ALA A 121 2.43 8.45 8.88
C ALA A 121 1.19 8.70 7.99
N LEU A 122 0.80 7.72 7.18
CA LEU A 122 -0.40 7.82 6.35
C LEU A 122 -1.67 7.94 7.19
N ILE A 123 -1.82 7.13 8.24
CA ILE A 123 -2.97 7.18 9.15
C ILE A 123 -3.07 8.57 9.80
N LEU A 124 -1.97 9.12 10.33
CA LEU A 124 -1.95 10.46 10.92
C LEU A 124 -2.46 11.51 9.93
N ARG A 125 -2.00 11.49 8.70
CA ARG A 125 -2.44 12.41 7.64
C ARG A 125 -3.90 12.23 7.27
N CYS A 126 -4.39 11.00 7.25
CA CYS A 126 -5.82 10.72 7.04
C CYS A 126 -6.66 11.37 8.15
N LEU A 127 -6.24 11.22 9.41
CA LEU A 127 -6.94 11.82 10.55
C LEU A 127 -6.96 13.35 10.47
N GLU A 128 -5.84 13.99 10.09
CA GLU A 128 -5.75 15.45 9.88
C GLU A 128 -6.73 15.94 8.81
N GLN A 129 -6.99 15.13 7.79
CA GLN A 129 -7.91 15.44 6.69
C GLN A 129 -9.34 14.98 6.94
N GLY A 130 -9.65 14.38 8.10
CA GLY A 130 -10.96 13.82 8.39
C GLY A 130 -11.33 12.62 7.52
N ARG A 131 -10.34 11.89 7.00
CA ARG A 131 -10.51 10.68 6.19
C ARG A 131 -10.31 9.43 7.03
N TYR A 132 -11.13 8.42 6.83
CA TYR A 132 -10.93 7.13 7.48
C TYR A 132 -9.95 6.26 6.68
N PRO A 133 -8.84 5.79 7.29
CA PRO A 133 -7.90 4.88 6.63
C PRO A 133 -8.39 3.44 6.76
N SER A 134 -9.12 2.91 5.77
CA SER A 134 -9.57 1.52 5.75
C SER A 134 -8.42 0.58 5.43
N TRP A 135 -8.48 -0.62 6.01
CA TRP A 135 -7.51 -1.69 5.76
C TRP A 135 -8.23 -3.00 5.48
N ASP A 136 -7.81 -3.67 4.43
CA ASP A 136 -8.18 -5.04 4.12
C ASP A 136 -6.89 -5.81 3.75
N ALA A 137 -6.47 -6.74 4.62
CA ALA A 137 -5.20 -7.41 4.45
C ALA A 137 -5.33 -8.64 3.53
N ASP A 138 -4.40 -8.76 2.59
CA ASP A 138 -4.34 -9.88 1.64
C ASP A 138 -3.57 -11.11 2.18
N ASN A 139 -2.92 -10.97 3.35
CA ASN A 139 -2.18 -12.02 4.02
C ASN A 139 -2.01 -11.73 5.52
N GLU A 140 -1.50 -12.71 6.27
CA GLU A 140 -1.28 -12.60 7.72
C GLU A 140 -0.25 -11.53 8.08
N ILE A 141 0.79 -11.32 7.26
CA ILE A 141 1.82 -10.30 7.52
C ILE A 141 1.18 -8.92 7.50
N SER A 142 0.36 -8.63 6.49
CA SER A 142 -0.40 -7.39 6.38
C SER A 142 -1.40 -7.24 7.53
N ALA A 143 -2.06 -8.33 7.96
CA ALA A 143 -2.98 -8.31 9.10
C ALA A 143 -2.26 -7.98 10.41
N HIS A 144 -1.11 -8.59 10.68
CA HIS A 144 -0.28 -8.27 11.84
C HIS A 144 0.20 -6.81 11.83
N LEU A 145 0.58 -6.31 10.67
CA LEU A 145 0.98 -4.92 10.51
C LEU A 145 -0.18 -3.98 10.88
N ALA A 146 -1.39 -4.22 10.37
CA ALA A 146 -2.58 -3.46 10.69
C ALA A 146 -2.86 -3.46 12.21
N CYS A 147 -2.87 -4.63 12.85
CA CYS A 147 -3.04 -4.76 14.31
C CYS A 147 -1.99 -3.95 15.07
N SER A 148 -0.73 -3.95 14.62
CA SER A 148 0.37 -3.22 15.25
C SER A 148 0.22 -1.68 15.14
N LEU A 149 -0.62 -1.20 14.23
CA LEU A 149 -1.00 0.20 14.04
C LEU A 149 -2.30 0.57 14.76
N GLY A 150 -2.91 -0.40 15.46
CA GLY A 150 -4.09 -0.19 16.28
C GLY A 150 -5.41 -0.56 15.62
N TYR A 151 -5.41 -1.24 14.47
CA TYR A 151 -6.62 -1.84 13.91
C TYR A 151 -7.07 -3.05 14.73
N GLU A 152 -8.37 -3.30 14.75
CA GLU A 152 -8.97 -4.49 15.32
C GLU A 152 -9.47 -5.40 14.20
N GLN A 153 -8.93 -6.61 14.12
CA GLN A 153 -9.34 -7.57 13.12
C GLN A 153 -10.81 -8.01 13.38
N ASP A 154 -11.60 -8.05 12.32
CA ASP A 154 -12.99 -8.50 12.35
C ASP A 154 -13.07 -9.99 12.03
N ARG A 155 -12.79 -10.36 10.79
CA ARG A 155 -12.91 -11.74 10.33
C ARG A 155 -11.94 -12.07 9.21
N GLU A 156 -11.67 -13.36 9.08
CA GLU A 156 -11.10 -13.97 7.89
C GLU A 156 -12.21 -14.30 6.90
N TYR A 157 -11.98 -14.08 5.61
CA TYR A 157 -12.91 -14.46 4.56
C TYR A 157 -12.17 -14.94 3.32
N THR A 158 -12.87 -15.71 2.49
CA THR A 158 -12.29 -16.30 1.28
C THR A 158 -12.65 -15.47 0.06
N VAL A 159 -11.65 -15.15 -0.75
CA VAL A 159 -11.81 -14.51 -2.07
C VAL A 159 -11.46 -15.51 -3.16
N TYR A 160 -12.19 -15.44 -4.27
CA TYR A 160 -11.97 -16.28 -5.45
C TYR A 160 -11.51 -15.40 -6.61
N ARG A 161 -10.41 -15.79 -7.25
CA ARG A 161 -9.92 -15.15 -8.47
C ARG A 161 -10.07 -16.14 -9.63
N ILE A 162 -10.71 -15.71 -10.71
CA ILE A 162 -10.76 -16.45 -11.94
C ILE A 162 -9.49 -16.10 -12.73
N GLN A 163 -8.64 -17.10 -12.97
CA GLN A 163 -7.46 -16.95 -13.81
C GLN A 163 -7.85 -17.36 -15.23
N GLN A 164 -7.94 -16.37 -16.13
CA GLN A 164 -8.17 -16.67 -17.54
C GLN A 164 -6.88 -17.24 -18.16
N SER A 165 -6.96 -18.37 -18.81
CA SER A 165 -5.84 -19.10 -19.42
C SER A 165 -5.10 -18.34 -20.55
N TYR A 166 -5.57 -17.16 -20.94
CA TYR A 166 -4.97 -16.33 -21.99
C TYR A 166 -3.64 -15.66 -21.62
N GLN A 167 -3.33 -15.50 -20.33
CA GLN A 167 -2.08 -14.82 -19.91
C GLN A 167 -0.84 -15.72 -19.96
N GLU A 168 -0.98 -17.01 -19.69
CA GLU A 168 0.17 -17.93 -19.72
C GLU A 168 0.70 -18.17 -21.16
N ASP A 169 -0.17 -18.19 -22.17
CA ASP A 169 0.22 -18.38 -23.56
C ASP A 169 0.88 -17.13 -24.18
N ALA A 170 0.51 -15.93 -23.72
CA ALA A 170 1.12 -14.68 -24.15
C ALA A 170 2.53 -14.52 -23.54
N ASP A 171 2.68 -14.79 -22.23
CA ASP A 171 3.96 -14.71 -21.54
C ASP A 171 4.96 -15.78 -21.99
N ASN A 172 4.49 -16.99 -22.35
CA ASN A 172 5.34 -18.05 -22.90
C ASN A 172 5.75 -17.77 -24.35
N ARG A 173 4.87 -17.19 -25.16
CA ARG A 173 5.19 -16.78 -26.54
C ARG A 173 6.25 -15.70 -26.60
N TRP A 174 6.19 -14.72 -25.67
CA TRP A 174 7.21 -13.68 -25.49
C TRP A 174 8.58 -14.22 -25.08
N LYS A 175 8.62 -15.27 -24.28
CA LYS A 175 9.87 -15.92 -23.84
C LYS A 175 10.51 -16.73 -24.96
N GLU A 176 9.72 -17.40 -25.78
CA GLU A 176 10.22 -18.21 -26.92
C GLU A 176 10.73 -17.34 -28.09
N GLU A 177 10.12 -16.18 -28.36
CA GLU A 177 10.58 -15.24 -29.39
C GLU A 177 11.89 -14.53 -29.04
N ARG A 178 12.25 -14.42 -27.77
CA ARG A 178 13.55 -13.86 -27.33
C ARG A 178 14.70 -14.85 -27.31
N GLN A 179 14.46 -16.14 -27.51
CA GLN A 179 15.49 -17.18 -27.54
C GLN A 179 15.86 -17.62 -28.96
N ARG A 180 15.29 -17.01 -29.98
CA ARG A 180 15.64 -17.16 -31.40
C ARG A 180 16.34 -15.92 -31.92
#